data_c4232e9347e4842e978022fdb0b8a884
#
_entry.id   c4232e9347e4842e978022fdb0b8a884
#
_cell.length_a   1.000
_cell.length_b   1.000
_cell.length_c   1.000
_cell.angle_alpha   90.00
_cell.angle_beta   90.00
_cell.angle_gamma   90.00
#
_symmetry.space_group_name_H-M   'P 1'
#
loop_
_entity.id
_entity.type
_entity.pdbx_description
1 polymer ?
#
loop_
_entity_poly.entity_id
_entity_poly.type
_entity_poly.pdbx_seq_one_letter_code
_entity_poly.pdbx_strand_id
1 'polypeptide(L)'
;MLNLPPLSSSKKAPFLPDVRQISIIGGSAVGKSSFMEELTRLNADRAYSISALSAPFPEREQSERPGSIDMLFLEMAKNRPYMRTDAVSELDKLAYMLFVDEFEQLLSEKQARQGGRHAKSSLTRLDRISRLWEKVFPSNRIVRTPGTLMFATSAGSDLISLERLSRSEQTVLYYAAAVLYAAEEAVIFVDSPSLFIHPSLLNNLWNAIEELRPDCTFVYNSVDVEFVSSRTSNACIWVKSYEADSRTWEYEVLPPGHIHEELFVDLIGTRKPVLFIEGDARHSIDARLYPLVFPDCTVRPLGSCDKVIETTRTFNDLK
;
A
#
# COMPACT_ATOMS: atom_id res chain seq x y z
N MET A 1 16.68 7.38 -11.77
CA MET A 1 16.46 6.13 -12.52
C MET A 1 16.54 4.97 -11.51
N LEU A 2 15.68 3.98 -11.60
CA LEU A 2 15.65 2.83 -10.69
C LEU A 2 16.61 1.74 -11.20
N ASN A 3 17.47 1.21 -10.32
CA ASN A 3 18.34 0.08 -10.62
C ASN A 3 17.56 -1.22 -10.52
N LEU A 4 17.49 -2.00 -11.60
CA LEU A 4 16.74 -3.26 -11.66
C LEU A 4 17.61 -4.47 -11.30
N PRO A 5 17.02 -5.54 -10.72
CA PRO A 5 17.70 -6.80 -10.45
C PRO A 5 18.26 -7.47 -11.73
N PRO A 6 19.26 -8.36 -11.60
CA PRO A 6 19.87 -9.04 -12.74
C PRO A 6 18.89 -10.01 -13.41
N LEU A 7 18.87 -10.02 -14.75
CA LEU A 7 18.11 -10.96 -15.56
C LEU A 7 18.87 -12.27 -15.74
N SER A 8 18.17 -13.41 -15.69
CA SER A 8 18.74 -14.74 -15.96
C SER A 8 19.13 -14.91 -17.44
N SER A 9 18.39 -14.31 -18.38
CA SER A 9 18.56 -14.51 -19.81
C SER A 9 19.39 -13.46 -20.55
N SER A 10 19.73 -12.33 -19.91
CA SER A 10 20.42 -11.21 -20.56
C SER A 10 21.39 -10.51 -19.61
N LYS A 11 22.55 -10.13 -20.15
CA LYS A 11 23.54 -9.32 -19.40
C LYS A 11 23.11 -7.85 -19.21
N LYS A 12 22.03 -7.40 -19.88
CA LYS A 12 21.60 -6.01 -19.85
C LYS A 12 20.18 -5.91 -19.27
N ALA A 13 20.04 -5.17 -18.17
CA ALA A 13 18.74 -4.90 -17.61
C ALA A 13 17.83 -4.17 -18.61
N PRO A 14 16.53 -4.49 -18.66
CA PRO A 14 15.59 -3.80 -19.53
C PRO A 14 15.48 -2.33 -19.12
N PHE A 15 15.11 -1.50 -20.08
CA PHE A 15 14.84 -0.08 -19.81
C PHE A 15 13.54 0.06 -19.05
N LEU A 16 13.59 0.74 -17.92
CA LEU A 16 12.41 1.14 -17.17
C LEU A 16 12.09 2.60 -17.54
N PRO A 17 10.87 2.89 -18.02
CA PRO A 17 10.43 4.26 -18.26
C PRO A 17 10.55 5.13 -17.01
N ASP A 18 10.79 6.42 -17.19
CA ASP A 18 10.77 7.40 -16.09
C ASP A 18 9.31 7.70 -15.72
N VAL A 19 8.76 6.86 -14.85
CA VAL A 19 7.38 6.93 -14.37
C VAL A 19 7.37 6.99 -12.85
N ARG A 20 6.33 7.60 -12.32
CA ARG A 20 6.17 7.75 -10.87
C ARG A 20 5.49 6.56 -10.19
N GLN A 21 4.87 5.71 -10.98
CA GLN A 21 4.14 4.54 -10.51
C GLN A 21 4.66 3.30 -11.21
N ILE A 22 5.01 2.29 -10.45
CA ILE A 22 5.53 1.02 -10.94
C ILE A 22 4.82 -0.09 -10.18
N SER A 23 4.28 -1.08 -10.86
CA SER A 23 3.72 -2.28 -10.23
C SER A 23 4.56 -3.51 -10.53
N ILE A 24 4.92 -4.25 -9.49
CA ILE A 24 5.53 -5.57 -9.58
C ILE A 24 4.40 -6.59 -9.53
N ILE A 25 4.28 -7.37 -10.60
CA ILE A 25 3.20 -8.33 -10.81
C ILE A 25 3.76 -9.68 -11.24
N GLY A 26 2.97 -10.72 -11.15
CA GLY A 26 3.32 -12.08 -11.54
C GLY A 26 2.57 -13.12 -10.72
N GLY A 27 2.69 -14.36 -11.12
CA GLY A 27 2.06 -15.50 -10.48
C GLY A 27 2.41 -15.68 -8.99
N SER A 28 1.80 -16.65 -8.35
CA SER A 28 2.16 -17.01 -6.98
C SER A 28 3.49 -17.75 -6.98
N ALA A 29 4.34 -17.51 -5.98
CA ALA A 29 5.62 -18.17 -5.78
C ALA A 29 6.71 -17.92 -6.86
N VAL A 30 6.52 -16.99 -7.80
CA VAL A 30 7.53 -16.62 -8.82
C VAL A 30 8.67 -15.74 -8.29
N GLY A 31 8.75 -15.51 -6.98
CA GLY A 31 9.83 -14.73 -6.36
C GLY A 31 9.62 -13.21 -6.36
N LYS A 32 8.37 -12.70 -6.42
CA LYS A 32 8.07 -11.25 -6.35
C LYS A 32 8.61 -10.56 -5.10
N SER A 33 8.44 -11.18 -3.93
CA SER A 33 8.93 -10.60 -2.67
C SER A 33 10.46 -10.52 -2.66
N SER A 34 11.14 -11.56 -3.13
CA SER A 34 12.61 -11.55 -3.28
C SER A 34 13.06 -10.53 -4.34
N PHE A 35 12.28 -10.35 -5.40
CA PHE A 35 12.53 -9.31 -6.41
C PHE A 35 12.42 -7.90 -5.80
N MET A 36 11.38 -7.66 -5.03
CA MET A 36 11.17 -6.38 -4.35
C MET A 36 12.26 -6.10 -3.31
N GLU A 37 12.68 -7.11 -2.55
CA GLU A 37 13.79 -7.00 -1.59
C GLU A 37 15.10 -6.63 -2.29
N GLU A 38 15.45 -7.31 -3.39
CA GLU A 38 16.65 -7.01 -4.17
C GLU A 38 16.57 -5.62 -4.82
N LEU A 39 15.40 -5.25 -5.35
CA LEU A 39 15.15 -3.93 -5.91
C LEU A 39 15.34 -2.83 -4.85
N THR A 40 14.84 -3.05 -3.64
CA THR A 40 15.04 -2.16 -2.49
C THR A 40 16.53 -2.03 -2.14
N ARG A 41 17.25 -3.16 -2.10
CA ARG A 41 18.70 -3.19 -1.82
C ARG A 41 19.52 -2.42 -2.86
N LEU A 42 19.18 -2.58 -4.14
CA LEU A 42 19.89 -1.90 -5.25
C LEU A 42 19.64 -0.38 -5.28
N ASN A 43 18.61 0.10 -4.60
CA ASN A 43 18.22 1.51 -4.55
C ASN A 43 18.21 2.04 -3.10
N ALA A 44 19.01 1.45 -2.21
CA ALA A 44 18.99 1.69 -0.76
C ALA A 44 19.21 3.17 -0.36
N ASP A 45 19.88 3.95 -1.19
CA ASP A 45 20.12 5.39 -1.02
C ASP A 45 18.82 6.22 -0.99
N ARG A 46 17.76 5.75 -1.67
CA ARG A 46 16.45 6.43 -1.75
C ARG A 46 15.27 5.54 -1.39
N ALA A 47 15.53 4.28 -1.04
CA ALA A 47 14.49 3.31 -0.75
C ALA A 47 13.82 3.57 0.60
N TYR A 48 12.49 3.52 0.61
CA TYR A 48 11.68 3.51 1.81
C TYR A 48 10.57 2.47 1.68
N SER A 49 10.61 1.41 2.49
CA SER A 49 9.66 0.30 2.41
C SER A 49 8.57 0.43 3.46
N ILE A 50 7.34 0.25 3.05
CA ILE A 50 6.15 0.26 3.91
C ILE A 50 5.28 -0.96 3.63
N SER A 51 4.76 -1.57 4.69
CA SER A 51 3.84 -2.69 4.60
C SER A 51 2.92 -2.75 5.81
N ALA A 52 1.64 -2.97 5.59
CA ALA A 52 0.68 -3.18 6.68
C ALA A 52 0.96 -4.47 7.47
N LEU A 53 1.76 -5.41 6.92
CA LEU A 53 2.18 -6.62 7.63
C LEU A 53 3.32 -6.36 8.60
N SER A 54 4.25 -5.48 8.25
CA SER A 54 5.42 -5.15 9.09
C SER A 54 5.11 -4.12 10.17
N ALA A 55 3.96 -3.45 10.08
CA ALA A 55 3.45 -2.60 11.15
C ALA A 55 2.56 -3.45 12.08
N PRO A 56 3.09 -4.09 13.13
CA PRO A 56 2.25 -4.80 14.07
C PRO A 56 1.34 -3.76 14.73
N PHE A 57 0.06 -3.87 14.44
CA PHE A 57 -0.96 -3.15 15.17
C PHE A 57 -1.17 -3.92 16.48
N PRO A 58 -0.70 -3.46 17.61
CA PRO A 58 -0.84 -4.20 18.85
C PRO A 58 -2.32 -4.34 19.18
N GLU A 59 -2.75 -5.56 19.42
CA GLU A 59 -3.94 -5.83 20.21
C GLU A 59 -3.57 -5.48 21.64
N ARG A 60 -3.76 -4.24 22.05
CA ARG A 60 -3.52 -3.85 23.43
C ARG A 60 -4.77 -4.10 24.23
N GLU A 61 -4.60 -4.93 25.25
CA GLU A 61 -5.35 -4.79 26.50
C GLU A 61 -5.22 -3.33 26.97
N GLN A 62 -6.33 -2.78 27.42
CA GLN A 62 -6.50 -1.39 27.84
C GLN A 62 -5.44 -0.98 28.89
N SER A 63 -4.27 -0.54 28.45
CA SER A 63 -3.40 0.21 29.33
C SER A 63 -3.87 1.66 29.28
N GLU A 64 -4.29 2.18 30.42
CA GLU A 64 -4.62 3.59 30.58
C GLU A 64 -3.44 4.43 30.09
N ARG A 65 -3.63 5.18 29.02
CA ARG A 65 -2.62 6.14 28.58
C ARG A 65 -2.61 7.31 29.53
N PRO A 66 -1.43 7.81 29.92
CA PRO A 66 -1.36 8.98 30.75
C PRO A 66 -2.05 10.15 30.05
N GLY A 67 -3.07 10.70 30.71
CA GLY A 67 -3.91 11.78 30.14
C GLY A 67 -3.24 13.15 30.11
N SER A 68 -1.98 13.26 30.56
CA SER A 68 -1.25 14.53 30.59
C SER A 68 0.22 14.34 30.20
N ILE A 69 0.83 15.42 29.71
CA ILE A 69 2.28 15.48 29.39
C ILE A 69 3.13 15.14 30.63
N ASP A 70 2.70 15.55 31.82
CA ASP A 70 3.41 15.28 33.07
C ASP A 70 3.44 13.78 33.38
N MET A 71 2.35 13.07 33.12
CA MET A 71 2.27 11.62 33.28
C MET A 71 3.15 10.89 32.26
N LEU A 72 3.15 11.34 31.00
CA LEU A 72 4.07 10.83 29.96
C LEU A 72 5.53 11.05 30.37
N PHE A 73 5.86 12.23 30.89
CA PHE A 73 7.20 12.54 31.35
C PHE A 73 7.63 11.69 32.55
N LEU A 74 6.73 11.47 33.49
CA LEU A 74 6.97 10.59 34.64
C LEU A 74 7.16 9.13 34.21
N GLU A 75 6.39 8.66 33.27
CA GLU A 75 6.51 7.31 32.72
C GLU A 75 7.83 7.14 31.93
N MET A 76 8.19 8.11 31.11
CA MET A 76 9.49 8.16 30.42
C MET A 76 10.65 8.25 31.39
N ALA A 77 10.55 9.03 32.46
CA ALA A 77 11.58 9.16 33.47
C ALA A 77 11.76 7.86 34.29
N LYS A 78 10.68 7.14 34.59
CA LYS A 78 10.71 5.83 35.25
C LYS A 78 11.30 4.72 34.42
N ASN A 79 11.11 4.79 33.08
CA ASN A 79 11.52 3.74 32.16
C ASN A 79 12.88 4.01 31.49
N ARG A 80 13.57 5.05 31.85
CA ARG A 80 14.80 5.54 31.21
C ARG A 80 16.00 4.59 31.19
N PRO A 81 16.24 3.62 32.09
CA PRO A 81 17.35 2.69 31.89
C PRO A 81 17.05 1.59 30.87
N TYR A 82 15.79 1.33 30.61
CA TYR A 82 15.35 0.26 29.73
C TYR A 82 14.29 0.83 28.79
N MET A 83 14.72 1.42 27.67
CA MET A 83 13.82 1.52 26.55
C MET A 83 13.36 0.09 26.27
N ARG A 84 12.19 -0.24 26.79
CA ARG A 84 11.54 -1.48 26.44
C ARG A 84 11.34 -1.43 24.94
N THR A 85 12.05 -2.28 24.25
CA THR A 85 11.80 -2.67 22.87
C THR A 85 10.45 -3.41 22.76
N ASP A 86 9.66 -3.45 23.83
CA ASP A 86 8.32 -3.99 23.84
C ASP A 86 7.43 -3.09 22.99
N ALA A 87 7.56 -3.33 21.71
CA ALA A 87 6.57 -3.17 20.66
C ALA A 87 5.70 -1.89 20.74
N VAL A 88 6.32 -0.72 20.80
CA VAL A 88 5.66 0.48 20.27
C VAL A 88 5.50 0.25 18.78
N SER A 89 4.28 0.12 18.30
CA SER A 89 4.04 -0.12 16.87
C SER A 89 4.61 1.02 16.05
N GLU A 90 4.93 0.75 14.79
CA GLU A 90 5.38 1.79 13.87
C GLU A 90 4.33 2.90 13.73
N LEU A 91 3.05 2.54 13.76
CA LEU A 91 1.94 3.49 13.76
C LEU A 91 1.93 4.40 15.00
N ASP A 92 2.23 3.86 16.19
CA ASP A 92 2.32 4.67 17.41
C ASP A 92 3.48 5.68 17.31
N LYS A 93 4.63 5.26 16.77
CA LYS A 93 5.77 6.16 16.54
C LYS A 93 5.43 7.28 15.57
N LEU A 94 4.75 6.93 14.46
CA LEU A 94 4.30 7.92 13.47
C LEU A 94 3.28 8.88 14.07
N ALA A 95 2.32 8.40 14.85
CA ALA A 95 1.35 9.25 15.55
C ALA A 95 2.03 10.20 16.53
N TYR A 96 3.04 9.72 17.26
CA TYR A 96 3.85 10.57 18.13
C TYR A 96 4.64 11.63 17.35
N MET A 97 5.27 11.25 16.23
CA MET A 97 5.99 12.19 15.37
C MET A 97 5.07 13.29 14.84
N LEU A 98 3.85 12.94 14.41
CA LEU A 98 2.85 13.93 13.97
C LEU A 98 2.48 14.91 15.10
N PHE A 99 2.38 14.42 16.32
CA PHE A 99 2.13 15.27 17.47
C PHE A 99 3.29 16.22 17.76
N VAL A 100 4.52 15.73 17.69
CA VAL A 100 5.73 16.54 17.90
C VAL A 100 5.86 17.62 16.81
N ASP A 101 5.64 17.28 15.55
CA ASP A 101 5.64 18.25 14.44
C ASP A 101 4.63 19.39 14.67
N GLU A 102 3.42 19.04 15.11
CA GLU A 102 2.39 20.03 15.39
C GLU A 102 2.81 20.97 16.54
N PHE A 103 3.41 20.41 17.59
CA PHE A 103 3.92 21.18 18.72
C PHE A 103 5.08 22.11 18.33
N GLU A 104 6.04 21.63 17.53
CA GLU A 104 7.16 22.44 17.02
C GLU A 104 6.66 23.60 16.17
N GLN A 105 5.65 23.37 15.34
CA GLN A 105 5.07 24.45 14.54
C GLN A 105 4.38 25.49 15.43
N LEU A 106 3.61 25.07 16.42
CA LEU A 106 2.97 25.99 17.38
C LEU A 106 3.99 26.83 18.14
N LEU A 107 5.12 26.23 18.53
CA LEU A 107 6.22 26.95 19.17
C LEU A 107 6.84 27.98 18.24
N SER A 108 7.11 27.60 16.99
CA SER A 108 7.69 28.49 15.99
C SER A 108 6.77 29.68 15.67
N GLU A 109 5.48 29.44 15.57
CA GLU A 109 4.47 30.51 15.40
C GLU A 109 4.41 31.46 16.59
N LYS A 110 4.48 30.92 17.81
CA LYS A 110 4.52 31.72 19.05
C LYS A 110 5.76 32.61 19.10
N GLN A 111 6.92 32.06 18.77
CA GLN A 111 8.18 32.82 18.72
C GLN A 111 8.14 33.91 17.63
N ALA A 112 7.62 33.60 16.44
CA ALA A 112 7.48 34.59 15.39
C ALA A 112 6.56 35.76 15.77
N ARG A 113 5.43 35.48 16.46
CA ARG A 113 4.52 36.52 16.98
C ARG A 113 5.19 37.38 18.03
N GLN A 114 5.99 36.79 18.93
CA GLN A 114 6.76 37.56 19.94
C GLN A 114 7.82 38.46 19.30
N GLY A 115 8.40 38.03 18.16
CA GLY A 115 9.36 38.80 17.39
C GLY A 115 8.72 39.85 16.43
N GLY A 116 7.42 40.09 16.50
CA GLY A 116 6.72 41.05 15.65
C GLY A 116 6.61 40.62 14.16
N ARG A 117 6.88 39.38 13.85
CA ARG A 117 6.76 38.81 12.49
C ARG A 117 5.44 38.09 12.33
N HIS A 118 4.76 38.32 11.20
CA HIS A 118 3.63 37.47 10.83
C HIS A 118 4.17 36.10 10.40
N ALA A 119 3.95 35.08 11.24
CA ALA A 119 4.23 33.70 10.84
C ALA A 119 3.28 33.35 9.68
N LYS A 120 3.84 32.93 8.54
CA LYS A 120 3.06 32.30 7.49
C LYS A 120 2.64 30.92 8.04
N SER A 121 1.37 30.74 8.33
CA SER A 121 0.83 29.43 8.69
C SER A 121 1.01 28.50 7.47
N SER A 122 1.93 27.58 7.57
CA SER A 122 2.07 26.50 6.58
C SER A 122 1.26 25.30 7.05
N LEU A 123 0.69 24.56 6.12
CA LEU A 123 -0.03 23.32 6.45
C LEU A 123 0.93 22.30 7.07
N THR A 124 0.58 21.82 8.26
CA THR A 124 1.32 20.75 8.94
C THR A 124 1.15 19.42 8.21
N ARG A 125 2.00 18.42 8.55
CA ARG A 125 1.76 17.04 8.09
C ARG A 125 0.41 16.52 8.59
N LEU A 126 0.05 16.84 9.82
CA LEU A 126 -1.23 16.45 10.40
C LEU A 126 -2.43 17.11 9.68
N ASP A 127 -2.31 18.35 9.23
CA ASP A 127 -3.35 19.00 8.39
C ASP A 127 -3.55 18.26 7.06
N ARG A 128 -2.46 17.84 6.43
CA ARG A 128 -2.50 17.08 5.17
C ARG A 128 -3.18 15.72 5.38
N ILE A 129 -2.81 15.02 6.46
CA ILE A 129 -3.44 13.74 6.82
C ILE A 129 -4.91 13.94 7.16
N SER A 130 -5.28 14.98 7.90
CA SER A 130 -6.67 15.25 8.24
C SER A 130 -7.54 15.45 7.00
N ARG A 131 -7.04 16.17 5.99
CA ARG A 131 -7.74 16.35 4.71
C ARG A 131 -7.88 15.03 3.94
N LEU A 132 -6.82 14.20 3.89
CA LEU A 132 -6.89 12.87 3.29
C LEU A 132 -7.90 12.00 4.03
N TRP A 133 -7.85 12.02 5.36
CA TRP A 133 -8.74 11.25 6.22
C TRP A 133 -10.22 11.57 5.94
N GLU A 134 -10.58 12.85 5.89
CA GLU A 134 -11.93 13.29 5.57
C GLU A 134 -12.35 12.94 4.13
N LYS A 135 -11.41 12.91 3.18
CA LYS A 135 -11.67 12.47 1.80
C LYS A 135 -11.97 10.96 1.72
N VAL A 136 -11.26 10.15 2.53
CA VAL A 136 -11.41 8.68 2.56
C VAL A 136 -12.56 8.25 3.46
N PHE A 137 -12.72 8.91 4.60
CA PHE A 137 -13.74 8.64 5.61
C PHE A 137 -14.56 9.91 5.89
N PRO A 138 -15.53 10.27 5.03
CA PRO A 138 -16.25 11.56 5.12
C PRO A 138 -16.98 11.80 6.45
N SER A 139 -17.28 10.71 7.17
CA SER A 139 -17.98 10.76 8.45
C SER A 139 -17.06 10.85 9.68
N ASN A 140 -15.74 10.74 9.48
CA ASN A 140 -14.78 10.66 10.56
C ASN A 140 -13.81 11.85 10.49
N ARG A 141 -13.42 12.38 11.64
CA ARG A 141 -12.46 13.48 11.76
C ARG A 141 -11.36 13.17 12.76
N ILE A 142 -10.16 13.64 12.48
CA ILE A 142 -9.04 13.62 13.43
C ILE A 142 -9.17 14.84 14.34
N VAL A 143 -9.16 14.60 15.65
CA VAL A 143 -9.27 15.62 16.68
C VAL A 143 -7.96 15.71 17.45
N ARG A 144 -7.40 16.92 17.47
CA ARG A 144 -6.18 17.20 18.22
C ARG A 144 -6.54 17.36 19.70
N THR A 145 -6.00 16.52 20.55
CA THR A 145 -6.13 16.65 21.99
C THR A 145 -4.75 16.76 22.62
N PRO A 146 -4.60 17.36 23.81
CA PRO A 146 -3.30 17.42 24.48
C PRO A 146 -2.70 16.02 24.67
N GLY A 147 -1.53 15.80 24.06
CA GLY A 147 -0.75 14.56 24.20
C GLY A 147 -1.16 13.40 23.33
N THR A 148 -2.27 13.46 22.57
CA THR A 148 -2.70 12.34 21.71
C THR A 148 -3.60 12.78 20.55
N LEU A 149 -3.68 11.93 19.53
CA LEU A 149 -4.66 12.05 18.47
C LEU A 149 -5.91 11.25 18.84
N MET A 150 -7.05 11.90 18.74
CA MET A 150 -8.35 11.26 18.93
C MET A 150 -9.15 11.33 17.62
N PHE A 151 -10.16 10.49 17.50
CA PHE A 151 -10.97 10.38 16.30
C PHE A 151 -12.44 10.52 16.67
N ALA A 152 -13.14 11.41 15.95
CA ALA A 152 -14.58 11.58 16.07
C ALA A 152 -15.29 10.90 14.91
N THR A 153 -16.37 10.18 15.19
CA THR A 153 -17.29 9.64 14.18
C THR A 153 -18.53 10.50 14.09
N SER A 154 -19.20 10.52 12.94
CA SER A 154 -20.41 11.32 12.72
C SER A 154 -21.58 10.92 13.63
N ALA A 155 -21.57 9.69 14.14
CA ALA A 155 -22.69 9.11 14.89
C ALA A 155 -22.65 9.41 16.39
N GLY A 156 -21.59 10.01 16.91
CA GLY A 156 -21.44 10.21 18.35
C GLY A 156 -20.59 11.40 18.75
N SER A 157 -20.83 11.89 19.96
CA SER A 157 -19.98 12.87 20.64
C SER A 157 -18.71 12.24 21.20
N ASP A 158 -18.59 10.92 21.16
CA ASP A 158 -17.51 10.18 21.81
C ASP A 158 -16.27 10.15 20.92
N LEU A 159 -15.16 10.58 21.48
CA LEU A 159 -13.84 10.48 20.87
C LEU A 159 -13.29 9.07 21.10
N ILE A 160 -12.79 8.45 20.03
CA ILE A 160 -12.12 7.16 20.11
C ILE A 160 -10.60 7.32 19.95
N SER A 161 -9.83 6.48 20.63
CA SER A 161 -8.39 6.48 20.56
C SER A 161 -7.89 5.68 19.33
N LEU A 162 -6.62 5.85 18.99
CA LEU A 162 -5.95 5.20 17.86
C LEU A 162 -6.12 3.66 17.89
N GLU A 163 -6.04 3.05 19.06
CA GLU A 163 -6.16 1.59 19.22
C GLU A 163 -7.58 1.08 18.97
N ARG A 164 -8.57 1.95 19.10
CA ARG A 164 -9.99 1.61 18.88
C ARG A 164 -10.43 1.78 17.44
N LEU A 165 -9.59 2.35 16.59
CA LEU A 165 -9.82 2.39 15.17
C LEU A 165 -9.89 0.99 14.57
N SER A 166 -10.72 0.81 13.56
CA SER A 166 -10.73 -0.40 12.74
C SER A 166 -9.36 -0.62 12.09
N ARG A 167 -9.06 -1.87 11.73
CA ARG A 167 -7.80 -2.23 11.07
C ARG A 167 -7.61 -1.44 9.76
N SER A 168 -8.68 -1.21 9.01
CA SER A 168 -8.64 -0.39 7.79
C SER A 168 -8.27 1.07 8.09
N GLU A 169 -8.87 1.68 9.10
CA GLU A 169 -8.56 3.05 9.52
C GLU A 169 -7.12 3.19 10.00
N GLN A 170 -6.65 2.26 10.83
CA GLN A 170 -5.25 2.21 11.28
C GLN A 170 -4.29 2.11 10.09
N THR A 171 -4.60 1.28 9.10
CA THR A 171 -3.79 1.09 7.90
C THR A 171 -3.74 2.35 7.03
N VAL A 172 -4.86 3.02 6.84
CA VAL A 172 -4.93 4.31 6.11
C VAL A 172 -4.07 5.37 6.79
N LEU A 173 -4.20 5.50 8.12
CA LEU A 173 -3.40 6.45 8.89
C LEU A 173 -1.90 6.12 8.82
N TYR A 174 -1.56 4.84 8.92
CA TYR A 174 -0.18 4.36 8.80
C TYR A 174 0.43 4.73 7.45
N TYR A 175 -0.23 4.38 6.34
CA TYR A 175 0.30 4.67 5.01
C TYR A 175 0.43 6.18 4.76
N ALA A 176 -0.58 6.97 5.14
CA ALA A 176 -0.55 8.42 4.96
C ALA A 176 0.59 9.07 5.77
N ALA A 177 0.77 8.66 7.02
CA ALA A 177 1.82 9.17 7.88
C ALA A 177 3.21 8.73 7.38
N ALA A 178 3.42 7.43 7.11
CA ALA A 178 4.69 6.89 6.65
C ALA A 178 5.18 7.58 5.37
N VAL A 179 4.29 7.77 4.38
CA VAL A 179 4.62 8.44 3.13
C VAL A 179 5.03 9.91 3.34
N LEU A 180 4.41 10.63 4.27
CA LEU A 180 4.76 12.02 4.57
C LEU A 180 6.13 12.17 5.26
N TYR A 181 6.61 11.13 5.94
CA TYR A 181 7.93 11.12 6.56
C TYR A 181 9.04 10.53 5.68
N ALA A 182 8.72 9.99 4.52
CA ALA A 182 9.72 9.57 3.55
C ALA A 182 10.62 10.74 3.13
N ALA A 183 11.90 10.48 2.83
CA ALA A 183 12.82 11.48 2.34
C ALA A 183 12.33 12.14 1.03
N GLU A 184 12.88 13.29 0.67
CA GLU A 184 12.62 13.93 -0.62
C GLU A 184 13.06 13.01 -1.77
N GLU A 185 12.28 12.96 -2.84
CA GLU A 185 12.51 12.11 -4.02
C GLU A 185 12.70 10.61 -3.71
N ALA A 186 12.16 10.14 -2.58
CA ALA A 186 12.25 8.74 -2.19
C ALA A 186 11.56 7.81 -3.19
N VAL A 187 12.06 6.58 -3.25
CA VAL A 187 11.38 5.45 -3.89
C VAL A 187 10.66 4.67 -2.80
N ILE A 188 9.35 4.78 -2.78
CA ILE A 188 8.49 4.19 -1.76
C ILE A 188 8.02 2.81 -2.23
N PHE A 189 8.51 1.78 -1.57
CA PHE A 189 8.16 0.38 -1.83
C PHE A 189 6.97 0.00 -0.96
N VAL A 190 5.87 -0.38 -1.61
CA VAL A 190 4.62 -0.74 -0.93
C VAL A 190 4.35 -2.22 -1.14
N ASP A 191 4.44 -3.00 -0.07
CA ASP A 191 4.09 -4.42 -0.13
C ASP A 191 2.61 -4.61 0.22
N SER A 192 1.89 -5.29 -0.68
CA SER A 192 0.48 -5.62 -0.52
C SER A 192 -0.42 -4.40 -0.24
N PRO A 193 -0.52 -3.42 -1.17
CA PRO A 193 -1.24 -2.16 -0.97
C PRO A 193 -2.74 -2.31 -0.68
N SER A 194 -3.34 -3.45 -1.03
CA SER A 194 -4.75 -3.77 -0.79
C SER A 194 -5.03 -4.41 0.57
N LEU A 195 -3.97 -4.75 1.33
CA LEU A 195 -4.13 -5.43 2.61
C LEU A 195 -4.86 -4.56 3.62
N PHE A 196 -5.90 -5.11 4.25
CA PHE A 196 -6.81 -4.45 5.20
C PHE A 196 -7.59 -3.25 4.64
N ILE A 197 -7.50 -2.97 3.35
CA ILE A 197 -8.23 -1.89 2.69
C ILE A 197 -9.41 -2.47 1.92
N HIS A 198 -10.59 -1.88 2.11
CA HIS A 198 -11.75 -2.28 1.33
C HIS A 198 -11.56 -1.90 -0.15
N PRO A 199 -11.90 -2.79 -1.11
CA PRO A 199 -11.68 -2.54 -2.54
C PRO A 199 -12.24 -1.19 -3.04
N SER A 200 -13.40 -0.77 -2.54
CA SER A 200 -14.02 0.51 -2.92
C SER A 200 -13.21 1.75 -2.51
N LEU A 201 -12.34 1.64 -1.51
CA LEU A 201 -11.49 2.73 -1.04
C LEU A 201 -10.10 2.71 -1.66
N LEU A 202 -9.65 1.55 -2.15
CA LEU A 202 -8.26 1.28 -2.50
C LEU A 202 -7.70 2.29 -3.52
N ASN A 203 -8.40 2.50 -4.62
CA ASN A 203 -7.95 3.41 -5.68
C ASN A 203 -7.96 4.87 -5.23
N ASN A 204 -9.02 5.30 -4.56
CA ASN A 204 -9.14 6.66 -4.04
C ASN A 204 -8.08 6.97 -2.99
N LEU A 205 -7.80 6.00 -2.12
CA LEU A 205 -6.77 6.12 -1.09
C LEU A 205 -5.38 6.33 -1.72
N TRP A 206 -4.96 5.43 -2.60
CA TRP A 206 -3.61 5.51 -3.17
C TRP A 206 -3.44 6.72 -4.09
N ASN A 207 -4.48 7.15 -4.83
CA ASN A 207 -4.45 8.40 -5.56
C ASN A 207 -4.22 9.59 -4.61
N ALA A 208 -4.94 9.63 -3.48
CA ALA A 208 -4.78 10.70 -2.50
C ALA A 208 -3.41 10.66 -1.80
N ILE A 209 -2.87 9.48 -1.51
CA ILE A 209 -1.52 9.31 -0.92
C ILE A 209 -0.44 9.79 -1.90
N GLU A 210 -0.53 9.43 -3.17
CA GLU A 210 0.41 9.85 -4.22
C GLU A 210 0.38 11.38 -4.44
N GLU A 211 -0.81 12.00 -4.30
CA GLU A 211 -0.96 13.46 -4.33
C GLU A 211 -0.25 14.17 -3.16
N LEU A 212 -0.07 13.50 -2.02
CA LEU A 212 0.67 14.06 -0.87
C LEU A 212 2.17 14.23 -1.17
N ARG A 213 2.75 13.34 -2.00
CA ARG A 213 4.18 13.29 -2.32
C ARG A 213 4.40 13.15 -3.82
N PRO A 214 4.14 14.22 -4.58
CA PRO A 214 4.35 14.23 -6.03
C PRO A 214 5.82 14.13 -6.44
N ASP A 215 6.75 14.31 -5.53
CA ASP A 215 8.18 14.16 -5.68
C ASP A 215 8.65 12.70 -5.63
N CYS A 216 7.88 11.80 -4.99
CA CYS A 216 8.27 10.42 -4.78
C CYS A 216 7.87 9.49 -5.94
N THR A 217 8.58 8.38 -6.06
CA THR A 217 8.23 7.26 -6.94
C THR A 217 7.63 6.14 -6.10
N PHE A 218 6.50 5.58 -6.53
CA PHE A 218 5.81 4.50 -5.82
C PHE A 218 6.00 3.18 -6.57
N VAL A 219 6.44 2.15 -5.84
CA VAL A 219 6.63 0.79 -6.35
C VAL A 219 5.73 -0.16 -5.57
N TYR A 220 4.73 -0.72 -6.23
CA TYR A 220 3.72 -1.58 -5.61
C TYR A 220 3.99 -3.05 -5.90
N ASN A 221 4.10 -3.87 -4.86
CA ASN A 221 4.02 -5.31 -5.00
C ASN A 221 2.57 -5.76 -4.80
N SER A 222 1.87 -6.09 -5.88
CA SER A 222 0.46 -6.43 -5.83
C SER A 222 0.13 -7.65 -6.69
N VAL A 223 -0.83 -8.43 -6.20
CA VAL A 223 -1.50 -9.49 -6.97
C VAL A 223 -2.93 -9.09 -7.36
N ASP A 224 -3.32 -7.87 -7.01
CA ASP A 224 -4.65 -7.31 -7.29
C ASP A 224 -4.65 -6.67 -8.67
N VAL A 225 -5.23 -7.39 -9.62
CA VAL A 225 -5.31 -6.98 -11.04
C VAL A 225 -6.14 -5.69 -11.20
N GLU A 226 -7.20 -5.53 -10.42
CA GLU A 226 -8.06 -4.35 -10.49
C GLU A 226 -7.30 -3.11 -10.03
N PHE A 227 -6.56 -3.23 -8.93
CA PHE A 227 -5.69 -2.16 -8.45
C PHE A 227 -4.64 -1.76 -9.50
N VAL A 228 -3.93 -2.73 -10.07
CA VAL A 228 -2.89 -2.48 -11.09
C VAL A 228 -3.49 -1.85 -12.34
N SER A 229 -4.62 -2.36 -12.82
CA SER A 229 -5.31 -1.85 -14.02
C SER A 229 -5.86 -0.44 -13.86
N SER A 230 -6.20 -0.03 -12.64
CA SER A 230 -6.69 1.32 -12.36
C SER A 230 -5.61 2.40 -12.46
N ARG A 231 -4.33 1.99 -12.52
CA ARG A 231 -3.16 2.87 -12.56
C ARG A 231 -2.70 3.12 -14.00
N THR A 232 -3.35 4.04 -14.69
CA THR A 232 -3.13 4.29 -16.15
C THR A 232 -1.73 4.78 -16.50
N SER A 233 -1.02 5.43 -15.57
CA SER A 233 0.35 5.94 -15.76
C SER A 233 1.43 4.99 -15.23
N ASN A 234 1.07 3.77 -14.91
CA ASN A 234 1.88 2.78 -14.24
C ASN A 234 2.70 1.96 -15.26
N ALA A 235 4.00 1.81 -15.03
CA ALA A 235 4.78 0.77 -15.66
C ALA A 235 4.66 -0.52 -14.85
N CYS A 236 4.55 -1.66 -15.54
CA CYS A 236 4.47 -2.95 -14.87
C CYS A 236 5.77 -3.73 -15.05
N ILE A 237 6.27 -4.31 -13.96
CA ILE A 237 7.36 -5.30 -14.00
C ILE A 237 6.72 -6.65 -13.78
N TRP A 238 6.64 -7.45 -14.84
CA TRP A 238 6.09 -8.79 -14.80
C TRP A 238 7.18 -9.79 -14.48
N VAL A 239 7.17 -10.30 -13.25
CA VAL A 239 8.12 -11.32 -12.77
C VAL A 239 7.57 -12.69 -13.14
N LYS A 240 8.29 -13.42 -13.98
CA LYS A 240 7.93 -14.74 -14.54
C LYS A 240 8.49 -15.88 -13.71
N SER A 241 9.77 -15.79 -13.34
CA SER A 241 10.43 -16.81 -12.53
C SER A 241 11.60 -16.26 -11.73
N TYR A 242 12.03 -17.02 -10.72
CA TYR A 242 13.18 -16.74 -9.88
C TYR A 242 14.06 -17.98 -9.75
N GLU A 243 15.34 -17.82 -10.00
CA GLU A 243 16.36 -18.84 -9.82
C GLU A 243 17.16 -18.55 -8.55
N ALA A 244 16.94 -19.36 -7.53
CA ALA A 244 17.50 -19.11 -6.20
C ALA A 244 19.02 -19.24 -6.13
N ASP A 245 19.60 -20.19 -6.88
CA ASP A 245 21.05 -20.48 -6.87
C ASP A 245 21.87 -19.32 -7.44
N SER A 246 21.40 -18.74 -8.54
CA SER A 246 22.05 -17.61 -9.21
C SER A 246 21.58 -16.25 -8.72
N ARG A 247 20.49 -16.20 -7.95
CA ARG A 247 19.76 -14.98 -7.56
C ARG A 247 19.44 -14.09 -8.75
N THR A 248 18.91 -14.70 -9.79
CA THR A 248 18.49 -14.03 -11.02
C THR A 248 17.01 -14.23 -11.26
N TRP A 249 16.40 -13.28 -11.98
CA TRP A 249 14.99 -13.32 -12.31
C TRP A 249 14.78 -13.31 -13.81
N GLU A 250 13.71 -13.94 -14.24
CA GLU A 250 13.13 -13.70 -15.55
C GLU A 250 11.95 -12.74 -15.37
N TYR A 251 12.03 -11.57 -15.99
CA TYR A 251 11.00 -10.56 -15.90
C TYR A 251 10.96 -9.70 -17.15
N GLU A 252 9.82 -9.05 -17.36
CA GLU A 252 9.58 -8.14 -18.47
C GLU A 252 9.07 -6.80 -17.94
N VAL A 253 9.52 -5.70 -18.57
CA VAL A 253 9.05 -4.36 -18.24
C VAL A 253 8.03 -3.94 -19.28
N LEU A 254 6.79 -3.79 -18.86
CA LEU A 254 5.67 -3.36 -19.69
C LEU A 254 5.46 -1.86 -19.49
N PRO A 255 5.47 -1.08 -20.59
CA PRO A 255 5.23 0.36 -20.52
C PRO A 255 3.77 0.65 -20.13
N PRO A 256 3.48 1.91 -19.68
CA PRO A 256 2.12 2.31 -19.33
C PRO A 256 1.10 2.02 -20.43
N GLY A 257 -0.06 1.49 -20.04
CA GLY A 257 -1.16 1.17 -20.96
C GLY A 257 -1.01 -0.14 -21.73
N HIS A 258 0.07 -0.90 -21.56
CA HIS A 258 0.31 -2.19 -22.20
C HIS A 258 0.23 -3.32 -21.18
N ILE A 259 -0.99 -3.64 -20.74
CA ILE A 259 -1.21 -4.86 -19.95
C ILE A 259 -1.67 -5.93 -20.95
N HIS A 260 -0.79 -6.91 -21.22
CA HIS A 260 -1.10 -8.02 -22.12
C HIS A 260 -2.16 -8.96 -21.52
N GLU A 261 -2.99 -9.55 -22.37
CA GLU A 261 -3.97 -10.56 -21.92
C GLU A 261 -3.29 -11.76 -21.24
N GLU A 262 -2.09 -12.12 -21.67
CA GLU A 262 -1.23 -13.15 -21.05
C GLU A 262 -0.98 -12.90 -19.57
N LEU A 263 -0.77 -11.64 -19.17
CA LEU A 263 -0.58 -11.26 -17.78
C LEU A 263 -1.81 -11.50 -16.92
N PHE A 264 -3.01 -11.20 -17.45
CA PHE A 264 -4.26 -11.51 -16.76
C PHE A 264 -4.43 -13.01 -16.55
N VAL A 265 -4.03 -13.79 -17.56
CA VAL A 265 -4.06 -15.24 -17.52
C VAL A 265 -3.12 -15.77 -16.45
N ASP A 266 -1.89 -15.27 -16.39
CA ASP A 266 -0.89 -15.67 -15.41
C ASP A 266 -1.32 -15.31 -13.96
N LEU A 267 -1.88 -14.12 -13.76
CA LEU A 267 -2.37 -13.66 -12.46
C LEU A 267 -3.62 -14.41 -11.98
N ILE A 268 -4.52 -14.79 -12.91
CA ILE A 268 -5.76 -15.50 -12.61
C ILE A 268 -5.53 -17.02 -12.54
N GLY A 269 -4.66 -17.55 -13.42
CA GLY A 269 -4.47 -18.98 -13.65
C GLY A 269 -3.66 -19.74 -12.59
N THR A 270 -2.93 -19.05 -11.72
CA THR A 270 -1.96 -19.68 -10.80
C THR A 270 -2.57 -20.44 -9.62
N ARG A 271 -3.88 -20.43 -9.44
CA ARG A 271 -4.50 -21.07 -8.27
C ARG A 271 -5.46 -22.21 -8.59
N LYS A 272 -6.12 -22.19 -9.74
CA LYS A 272 -7.08 -23.23 -10.15
C LYS A 272 -7.11 -23.35 -11.67
N PRO A 273 -7.29 -24.54 -12.22
CA PRO A 273 -7.58 -24.69 -13.66
C PRO A 273 -8.72 -23.76 -14.07
N VAL A 274 -8.59 -23.15 -15.24
CA VAL A 274 -9.65 -22.28 -15.77
C VAL A 274 -10.52 -23.08 -16.72
N LEU A 275 -11.83 -23.05 -16.44
CA LEU A 275 -12.84 -23.63 -17.31
C LEU A 275 -13.53 -22.52 -18.09
N PHE A 276 -13.22 -22.42 -19.37
CA PHE A 276 -13.90 -21.50 -20.27
C PHE A 276 -15.22 -22.09 -20.74
N ILE A 277 -16.28 -21.30 -20.64
CA ILE A 277 -17.63 -21.73 -21.02
C ILE A 277 -18.28 -20.71 -21.96
N GLU A 278 -19.25 -21.18 -22.73
CA GLU A 278 -20.11 -20.32 -23.54
C GLU A 278 -21.13 -19.58 -22.65
N GLY A 279 -21.61 -18.43 -23.13
CA GLY A 279 -22.61 -17.62 -22.46
C GLY A 279 -22.04 -16.44 -21.68
N ASP A 280 -22.91 -15.74 -20.95
CA ASP A 280 -22.54 -14.59 -20.14
C ASP A 280 -22.64 -14.89 -18.63
N ALA A 281 -21.96 -14.08 -17.83
CA ALA A 281 -21.88 -14.28 -16.39
C ALA A 281 -23.23 -14.09 -15.65
N ARG A 282 -24.22 -13.43 -16.27
CA ARG A 282 -25.49 -13.07 -15.61
C ARG A 282 -26.64 -14.02 -15.96
N HIS A 283 -26.71 -14.47 -17.21
CA HIS A 283 -27.88 -15.15 -17.73
C HIS A 283 -27.63 -16.66 -18.03
N SER A 284 -26.34 -17.04 -18.21
CA SER A 284 -26.00 -18.43 -18.48
C SER A 284 -26.25 -19.34 -17.27
N ILE A 285 -26.97 -20.44 -17.49
CA ILE A 285 -27.16 -21.50 -16.49
C ILE A 285 -25.81 -22.14 -16.15
N ASP A 286 -24.98 -22.35 -17.16
CA ASP A 286 -23.65 -22.95 -17.02
C ASP A 286 -22.71 -22.12 -16.14
N ALA A 287 -22.79 -20.80 -16.23
CA ALA A 287 -22.02 -19.90 -15.37
C ALA A 287 -22.39 -20.03 -13.87
N ARG A 288 -23.59 -20.50 -13.57
CA ARG A 288 -24.07 -20.76 -12.19
C ARG A 288 -23.83 -22.21 -11.75
N LEU A 289 -23.97 -23.14 -12.66
CA LEU A 289 -23.89 -24.56 -12.38
C LEU A 289 -22.44 -25.05 -12.26
N TYR A 290 -21.57 -24.66 -13.19
CA TYR A 290 -20.21 -25.19 -13.26
C TYR A 290 -19.33 -24.84 -12.04
N PRO A 291 -19.43 -23.69 -11.37
CA PRO A 291 -18.73 -23.46 -10.12
C PRO A 291 -19.10 -24.43 -9.01
N LEU A 292 -20.32 -24.98 -9.03
CA LEU A 292 -20.81 -25.98 -8.06
C LEU A 292 -20.32 -27.39 -8.42
N VAL A 293 -20.21 -27.69 -9.70
CA VAL A 293 -19.76 -29.01 -10.19
C VAL A 293 -18.24 -29.13 -10.18
N PHE A 294 -17.55 -28.04 -10.46
CA PHE A 294 -16.08 -27.95 -10.54
C PHE A 294 -15.53 -26.93 -9.54
N PRO A 295 -15.59 -27.18 -8.23
CA PRO A 295 -15.18 -26.23 -7.21
C PRO A 295 -13.66 -25.92 -7.24
N ASP A 296 -12.88 -26.82 -7.86
CA ASP A 296 -11.44 -26.67 -8.04
C ASP A 296 -11.05 -25.92 -9.32
N CYS A 297 -12.02 -25.48 -10.11
CA CYS A 297 -11.81 -24.71 -11.32
C CYS A 297 -12.31 -23.27 -11.17
N THR A 298 -11.67 -22.34 -11.87
CA THR A 298 -12.20 -21.00 -12.08
C THR A 298 -13.04 -20.99 -13.37
N VAL A 299 -14.36 -20.77 -13.26
CA VAL A 299 -15.26 -20.74 -14.40
C VAL A 299 -15.30 -19.35 -15.01
N ARG A 300 -15.08 -19.25 -16.35
CA ARG A 300 -15.06 -17.99 -17.10
C ARG A 300 -15.95 -18.06 -18.32
N PRO A 301 -17.10 -17.37 -18.35
CA PRO A 301 -17.93 -17.25 -19.55
C PRO A 301 -17.30 -16.25 -20.53
N LEU A 302 -17.21 -16.66 -21.79
CA LEU A 302 -16.56 -15.88 -22.88
C LEU A 302 -17.54 -15.42 -23.98
N GLY A 303 -18.82 -15.70 -23.83
CA GLY A 303 -19.87 -15.32 -24.77
C GLY A 303 -20.11 -16.35 -25.87
N SER A 304 -19.26 -16.44 -26.88
CA SER A 304 -19.47 -17.35 -28.02
C SER A 304 -18.56 -18.58 -27.97
N CYS A 305 -19.02 -19.66 -28.61
CA CYS A 305 -18.26 -20.90 -28.77
C CYS A 305 -16.90 -20.68 -29.45
N ASP A 306 -16.84 -19.82 -30.47
CA ASP A 306 -15.59 -19.51 -31.19
C ASP A 306 -14.55 -18.87 -30.26
N LYS A 307 -14.98 -17.96 -29.38
CA LYS A 307 -14.09 -17.35 -28.38
C LYS A 307 -13.60 -18.37 -27.36
N VAL A 308 -14.44 -19.31 -26.94
CA VAL A 308 -14.04 -20.38 -26.03
C VAL A 308 -12.94 -21.24 -26.66
N ILE A 309 -13.12 -21.63 -27.94
CA ILE A 309 -12.16 -22.46 -28.67
C ILE A 309 -10.82 -21.70 -28.86
N GLU A 310 -10.88 -20.46 -29.31
CA GLU A 310 -9.70 -19.62 -29.56
C GLU A 310 -8.93 -19.38 -28.25
N THR A 311 -9.61 -18.94 -27.19
CA THR A 311 -8.99 -18.70 -25.90
C THR A 311 -8.42 -19.98 -25.30
N THR A 312 -9.11 -21.11 -25.40
CA THR A 312 -8.61 -22.39 -24.87
C THR A 312 -7.36 -22.85 -25.61
N ARG A 313 -7.29 -22.66 -26.93
CA ARG A 313 -6.08 -22.96 -27.72
C ARG A 313 -4.93 -22.09 -27.29
N THR A 314 -5.11 -20.77 -27.29
CA THR A 314 -4.09 -19.81 -26.84
C THR A 314 -3.59 -20.13 -25.43
N PHE A 315 -4.49 -20.47 -24.52
CA PHE A 315 -4.16 -20.82 -23.13
C PHE A 315 -3.34 -22.12 -23.02
N ASN A 316 -3.59 -23.11 -23.87
CA ASN A 316 -2.85 -24.36 -23.86
C ASN A 316 -1.50 -24.27 -24.61
N ASP A 317 -1.38 -23.36 -25.59
CA ASP A 317 -0.13 -23.13 -26.34
C ASP A 317 0.89 -22.33 -25.51
N LEU A 318 0.46 -21.70 -24.40
CA LEU A 318 1.30 -20.97 -23.44
C LEU A 318 1.89 -21.86 -22.33
N LYS A 319 1.65 -23.18 -22.36
CA LYS A 319 2.27 -24.16 -21.48
C LYS A 319 3.53 -24.77 -22.11
#